data_a95a1f7221b766009fc523b0038a8144
#
_entry.id   a95a1f7221b766009fc523b0038a8144
#
_cell.length_a   1.000
_cell.length_b   1.000
_cell.length_c   1.000
_cell.angle_alpha   90.00
_cell.angle_beta   90.00
_cell.angle_gamma   90.00
#
_symmetry.space_group_name_H-M   'P 1'
#
loop_
_entity.id
_entity.type
_entity.pdbx_description
1 polymer ?
#
loop_
_entity_poly.entity_id
_entity_poly.type
_entity_poly.pdbx_seq_one_letter_code
_entity_poly.pdbx_strand_id
1 'polypeptide(L)'
;IFKTAPLCFQELIYDRGGYNQAELEINYITGQKREGSYIATGMRGSFVDNYNVLTALPDMTNPVEKESNTLLLMVNNATHEPMLLQEPDYVPQMRVNNTEYGKEYTERFTVDGKTLRVEEDMQLIHYHINMAAMLQLGEWFDYMRENDVYDNTRIIIVSDHGTDTYQRDD
;
A
#
# COMPACT_ATOMS: atom_id res chain seq x y z
N ILE A 1 11.23 -15.98 19.61
CA ILE A 1 10.48 -17.06 20.33
C ILE A 1 10.24 -18.23 19.39
N PHE A 2 9.70 -18.03 18.17
CA PHE A 2 9.39 -19.12 17.24
C PHE A 2 10.57 -20.05 16.96
N LYS A 3 11.75 -19.52 16.61
CA LYS A 3 12.95 -20.32 16.27
C LYS A 3 13.55 -21.08 17.47
N THR A 4 13.20 -20.70 18.69
CA THR A 4 13.70 -21.33 19.92
C THR A 4 12.69 -22.29 20.55
N ALA A 5 11.47 -22.37 19.99
CA ALA A 5 10.45 -23.28 20.46
C ALA A 5 10.74 -24.71 19.98
N PRO A 6 10.44 -25.76 20.79
CA PRO A 6 10.47 -27.14 20.34
C PRO A 6 9.61 -27.34 19.08
N LEU A 7 10.09 -28.19 18.15
CA LEU A 7 9.45 -28.41 16.84
C LEU A 7 7.95 -28.73 16.94
N CYS A 8 7.53 -29.47 17.97
CA CYS A 8 6.12 -29.81 18.20
C CYS A 8 5.21 -28.61 18.51
N PHE A 9 5.79 -27.47 18.93
CA PHE A 9 5.05 -26.24 19.23
C PHE A 9 5.23 -25.18 18.14
N GLN A 10 6.17 -25.36 17.22
CA GLN A 10 6.45 -24.36 16.20
C GLN A 10 5.24 -24.15 15.27
N GLU A 11 4.56 -25.21 14.88
CA GLU A 11 3.36 -25.12 14.03
C GLU A 11 2.21 -24.38 14.73
N LEU A 12 2.03 -24.64 16.04
CA LEU A 12 1.04 -23.96 16.87
C LEU A 12 1.36 -22.48 17.05
N ILE A 13 2.64 -22.16 17.24
CA ILE A 13 3.11 -20.76 17.37
C ILE A 13 3.09 -20.06 16.03
N TYR A 14 3.41 -20.78 14.94
CA TYR A 14 3.42 -20.22 13.61
C TYR A 14 2.02 -19.91 13.11
N ASP A 15 1.03 -20.70 13.48
CA ASP A 15 -0.40 -20.53 13.12
C ASP A 15 -0.59 -20.06 11.66
N ARG A 16 0.13 -20.69 10.71
CA ARG A 16 0.18 -20.29 9.30
C ARG A 16 0.53 -18.82 9.06
N GLY A 17 1.31 -18.24 9.94
CA GLY A 17 1.64 -16.80 9.92
C GLY A 17 0.65 -15.91 10.66
N GLY A 18 -0.41 -16.48 11.24
CA GLY A 18 -1.46 -15.75 11.96
C GLY A 18 -0.94 -14.93 13.13
N TYR A 19 0.16 -15.33 13.75
CA TYR A 19 0.80 -14.53 14.81
C TYR A 19 1.35 -13.16 14.34
N ASN A 20 1.53 -13.00 13.03
CA ASN A 20 1.91 -11.73 12.40
C ASN A 20 0.71 -10.96 11.83
N GLN A 21 -0.45 -11.60 11.79
CA GLN A 21 -1.69 -10.93 11.39
C GLN A 21 -2.17 -10.13 12.60
N ALA A 22 -1.74 -8.89 12.67
CA ALA A 22 -2.41 -7.95 13.55
C ALA A 22 -3.86 -7.87 13.10
N GLU A 23 -4.79 -8.21 13.99
CA GLU A 23 -6.21 -7.96 13.76
C GLU A 23 -6.35 -6.47 13.51
N LEU A 24 -6.85 -6.12 12.34
CA LEU A 24 -7.31 -4.77 12.06
C LEU A 24 -8.54 -4.54 12.95
N GLU A 25 -8.33 -4.16 14.19
CA GLU A 25 -9.33 -3.45 14.95
C GLU A 25 -9.44 -2.06 14.31
N ILE A 26 -10.18 -1.98 13.24
CA ILE A 26 -10.73 -0.70 12.81
C ILE A 26 -11.75 -0.39 13.90
N ASN A 27 -11.36 0.43 14.85
CA ASN A 27 -12.28 0.94 15.83
C ASN A 27 -13.26 1.85 15.11
N TYR A 28 -14.36 1.28 14.65
CA TYR A 28 -15.54 2.00 14.26
C TYR A 28 -16.03 2.78 15.47
N ILE A 29 -15.66 4.03 15.57
CA ILE A 29 -16.31 4.94 16.48
C ILE A 29 -17.71 5.15 15.90
N THR A 30 -18.62 4.34 16.42
CA THR A 30 -20.03 4.28 16.07
C THR A 30 -20.61 5.66 15.80
N GLY A 31 -21.11 5.87 14.58
CA GLY A 31 -22.19 6.79 14.29
C GLY A 31 -21.83 8.25 14.03
N GLN A 32 -20.57 8.65 13.97
CA GLN A 32 -20.19 9.98 13.50
C GLN A 32 -19.37 9.85 12.21
N LYS A 33 -19.92 10.37 11.10
CA LYS A 33 -19.13 10.73 9.91
C LYS A 33 -17.99 11.61 10.38
N ARG A 34 -16.81 11.06 10.54
CA ARG A 34 -15.60 11.82 10.79
C ARG A 34 -14.80 11.83 9.52
N GLU A 35 -14.67 13.01 8.99
CA GLU A 35 -13.87 13.39 7.84
C GLU A 35 -12.51 12.66 7.84
N GLY A 36 -12.46 11.51 7.15
CA GLY A 36 -11.25 10.87 6.65
C GLY A 36 -10.14 10.52 7.66
N SER A 37 -10.43 10.38 8.95
CA SER A 37 -9.42 10.12 9.97
C SER A 37 -9.76 8.88 10.78
N TYR A 38 -8.96 7.84 10.59
CA TYR A 38 -9.14 6.56 11.26
C TYR A 38 -7.94 6.24 12.14
N ILE A 39 -8.21 5.54 13.23
CA ILE A 39 -7.19 4.93 14.06
C ILE A 39 -7.25 3.43 13.83
N ALA A 40 -6.15 2.84 13.45
CA ALA A 40 -6.00 1.40 13.30
C ALA A 40 -4.81 0.89 14.10
N THR A 41 -4.85 -0.37 14.46
CA THR A 41 -3.73 -1.04 15.13
C THR A 41 -3.36 -2.30 14.34
N GLY A 42 -2.06 -2.52 14.25
CA GLY A 42 -1.49 -3.70 13.62
C GLY A 42 -1.19 -3.54 12.14
N MET A 43 -0.52 -4.56 11.60
CA MET A 43 -0.12 -4.62 10.19
C MET A 43 -0.63 -5.91 9.56
N ARG A 44 -1.21 -5.78 8.37
CA ARG A 44 -1.62 -6.93 7.58
C ARG A 44 -0.42 -7.51 6.84
N GLY A 45 -0.02 -8.73 7.16
CA GLY A 45 1.17 -9.36 6.61
C GLY A 45 1.15 -9.45 5.08
N SER A 46 0.00 -9.81 4.49
CA SER A 46 -0.15 -9.88 3.03
C SER A 46 0.08 -8.54 2.33
N PHE A 47 -0.37 -7.42 2.92
CA PHE A 47 -0.05 -6.10 2.40
C PHE A 47 1.44 -5.79 2.54
N VAL A 48 2.01 -5.99 3.73
CA VAL A 48 3.42 -5.68 4.04
C VAL A 48 4.36 -6.46 3.12
N ASP A 49 4.08 -7.72 2.85
CA ASP A 49 4.89 -8.53 1.94
C ASP A 49 4.92 -7.95 0.52
N ASN A 50 3.76 -7.59 -0.02
CA ASN A 50 3.65 -6.97 -1.35
C ASN A 50 4.25 -5.56 -1.40
N TYR A 51 4.04 -4.78 -0.35
CA TYR A 51 4.61 -3.44 -0.20
C TYR A 51 6.16 -3.49 -0.18
N ASN A 52 6.73 -4.41 0.59
CA ASN A 52 8.19 -4.59 0.67
C ASN A 52 8.81 -4.97 -0.68
N VAL A 53 8.11 -5.72 -1.52
CA VAL A 53 8.57 -5.99 -2.90
C VAL A 53 8.67 -4.70 -3.70
N LEU A 54 7.67 -3.81 -3.62
CA LEU A 54 7.72 -2.52 -4.32
C LEU A 54 8.85 -1.63 -3.78
N THR A 55 9.01 -1.56 -2.46
CA THR A 55 10.09 -0.80 -1.83
C THR A 55 11.48 -1.29 -2.23
N ALA A 56 11.64 -2.59 -2.47
CA ALA A 56 12.91 -3.21 -2.84
C ALA A 56 13.23 -3.10 -4.36
N LEU A 57 12.33 -2.57 -5.19
CA LEU A 57 12.55 -2.51 -6.65
C LEU A 57 13.85 -1.80 -7.05
N PRO A 58 14.25 -0.67 -6.45
CA PRO A 58 15.56 -0.06 -6.75
C PRO A 58 16.72 -1.02 -6.48
N ASP A 59 16.72 -1.69 -5.34
CA ASP A 59 17.79 -2.62 -4.95
C ASP A 59 17.83 -3.89 -5.82
N MET A 60 16.68 -4.30 -6.35
CA MET A 60 16.54 -5.47 -7.22
C MET A 60 16.83 -5.17 -8.69
N THR A 61 16.89 -3.90 -9.06
CA THR A 61 17.10 -3.46 -10.44
C THR A 61 18.59 -3.21 -10.69
N ASN A 62 19.14 -3.91 -11.68
CA ASN A 62 20.52 -3.72 -12.08
C ASN A 62 20.55 -3.31 -13.58
N PRO A 63 20.64 -2.01 -13.89
CA PRO A 63 20.76 -1.53 -15.24
C PRO A 63 22.05 -2.05 -15.87
N VAL A 64 21.93 -2.66 -17.03
CA VAL A 64 23.07 -3.17 -17.80
C VAL A 64 22.93 -2.79 -19.26
N GLU A 65 24.02 -2.41 -19.88
CA GLU A 65 24.07 -2.16 -21.31
C GLU A 65 23.95 -3.47 -22.07
N LYS A 66 22.96 -3.57 -22.98
CA LYS A 66 22.71 -4.74 -23.82
C LYS A 66 22.28 -4.32 -25.21
N GLU A 67 22.63 -5.13 -26.20
CA GLU A 67 22.13 -4.96 -27.57
C GLU A 67 20.68 -5.41 -27.77
N SER A 68 20.10 -6.11 -26.79
CA SER A 68 18.74 -6.67 -26.84
C SER A 68 17.78 -5.99 -25.87
N ASN A 69 16.52 -5.88 -26.28
CA ASN A 69 15.46 -5.40 -25.41
C ASN A 69 15.17 -6.39 -24.29
N THR A 70 14.77 -5.85 -23.15
CA THR A 70 14.32 -6.63 -21.99
C THR A 70 12.82 -6.40 -21.79
N LEU A 71 12.07 -7.46 -21.52
CA LEU A 71 10.70 -7.40 -21.03
C LEU A 71 10.68 -7.83 -19.56
N LEU A 72 10.21 -6.95 -18.71
CA LEU A 72 9.89 -7.28 -17.32
C LEU A 72 8.36 -7.33 -17.16
N LEU A 73 7.85 -8.43 -16.65
CA LEU A 73 6.46 -8.57 -16.24
C LEU A 73 6.43 -8.75 -14.73
N MET A 74 5.72 -7.88 -14.04
CA MET A 74 5.57 -7.91 -12.60
C MET A 74 4.08 -7.94 -12.23
N VAL A 75 3.73 -8.77 -11.26
CA VAL A 75 2.41 -8.79 -10.62
C VAL A 75 2.61 -8.50 -9.15
N ASN A 76 1.82 -7.58 -8.63
CA ASN A 76 1.88 -7.20 -7.22
C ASN A 76 0.46 -6.95 -6.69
N ASN A 77 0.16 -7.46 -5.50
CA ASN A 77 -1.16 -7.42 -4.89
C ASN A 77 -1.29 -6.35 -3.80
N ALA A 78 -0.37 -5.40 -3.68
CA ALA A 78 -0.47 -4.37 -2.64
C ALA A 78 -1.80 -3.60 -2.71
N THR A 79 -2.29 -3.30 -3.91
CA THR A 79 -3.55 -2.57 -4.11
C THR A 79 -4.81 -3.42 -3.90
N HIS A 80 -4.67 -4.74 -3.74
CA HIS A 80 -5.77 -5.65 -3.41
C HIS A 80 -5.93 -5.85 -1.89
N GLU A 81 -4.84 -5.71 -1.13
CA GLU A 81 -4.79 -6.05 0.29
C GLU A 81 -5.20 -4.85 1.16
N PRO A 82 -6.42 -4.83 1.71
CA PRO A 82 -6.92 -3.66 2.44
C PRO A 82 -6.09 -3.41 3.70
N MET A 83 -5.52 -2.21 3.79
CA MET A 83 -4.76 -1.75 4.95
C MET A 83 -4.85 -0.24 5.09
N LEU A 84 -5.10 0.25 6.31
CA LEU A 84 -4.96 1.66 6.64
C LEU A 84 -3.48 1.98 6.88
N LEU A 85 -3.01 3.08 6.30
CA LEU A 85 -1.60 3.48 6.35
C LEU A 85 -1.44 4.84 7.01
N GLN A 86 -0.25 5.13 7.51
CA GLN A 86 0.05 6.43 8.10
C GLN A 86 0.24 7.49 7.03
N GLU A 87 -0.59 8.52 7.05
CA GLU A 87 -0.43 9.73 6.23
C GLU A 87 0.64 10.66 6.84
N PRO A 88 1.36 11.47 6.03
CA PRO A 88 1.23 11.61 4.56
C PRO A 88 2.00 10.59 3.72
N ASP A 89 2.88 9.81 4.31
CA ASP A 89 3.84 8.97 3.59
C ASP A 89 3.24 7.63 3.15
N TYR A 90 2.03 7.31 3.62
CA TYR A 90 1.31 6.06 3.34
C TYR A 90 2.15 4.81 3.62
N VAL A 91 2.85 4.82 4.76
CA VAL A 91 3.71 3.73 5.21
C VAL A 91 2.99 2.81 6.20
N PRO A 92 3.28 1.49 6.18
CA PRO A 92 2.80 0.54 7.17
C PRO A 92 3.35 0.88 8.57
N GLN A 93 2.46 0.95 9.54
CA GLN A 93 2.83 1.14 10.95
C GLN A 93 1.97 0.27 11.86
N MET A 94 2.53 -0.14 13.00
CA MET A 94 1.80 -0.91 14.02
C MET A 94 0.61 -0.14 14.60
N ARG A 95 0.68 1.16 14.60
CA ARG A 95 -0.40 2.04 15.03
C ARG A 95 -0.48 3.23 14.09
N VAL A 96 -1.61 3.35 13.42
CA VAL A 96 -1.91 4.45 12.50
C VAL A 96 -2.87 5.42 13.19
N ASN A 97 -2.57 6.71 13.11
CA ASN A 97 -3.46 7.76 13.57
C ASN A 97 -3.38 8.97 12.64
N ASN A 98 -4.32 9.08 11.72
CA ASN A 98 -4.41 10.15 10.74
C ASN A 98 -5.36 11.29 11.18
N THR A 99 -5.78 11.32 12.45
CA THR A 99 -6.82 12.24 12.93
C THR A 99 -6.44 13.71 12.75
N GLU A 100 -5.23 14.09 13.15
CA GLU A 100 -4.80 15.48 13.04
C GLU A 100 -4.47 15.85 11.59
N TYR A 101 -3.82 14.95 10.85
CA TYR A 101 -3.55 15.15 9.44
C TYR A 101 -4.84 15.34 8.63
N GLY A 102 -5.85 14.51 8.87
CA GLY A 102 -7.14 14.61 8.19
C GLY A 102 -7.90 15.92 8.50
N LYS A 103 -7.72 16.51 9.67
CA LYS A 103 -8.31 17.82 10.01
C LYS A 103 -7.60 18.98 9.28
N GLU A 104 -6.28 18.89 9.16
CA GLU A 104 -5.46 19.94 8.55
C GLU A 104 -5.54 19.92 7.02
N TYR A 105 -5.55 18.72 6.42
CA TYR A 105 -5.48 18.53 4.96
C TYR A 105 -6.79 17.95 4.41
N THR A 106 -7.89 18.70 4.52
CA THR A 106 -9.23 18.27 4.09
C THR A 106 -9.35 18.06 2.57
N GLU A 107 -8.52 18.77 1.79
CA GLU A 107 -8.54 18.71 0.31
C GLU A 107 -7.61 17.63 -0.28
N ARG A 108 -6.98 16.79 0.56
CA ARG A 108 -6.01 15.77 0.10
C ARG A 108 -6.58 14.73 -0.88
N PHE A 109 -7.89 14.62 -0.96
CA PHE A 109 -8.58 13.77 -1.93
C PHE A 109 -8.92 14.47 -3.24
N THR A 110 -8.50 15.74 -3.42
CA THR A 110 -8.75 16.51 -4.64
C THR A 110 -7.50 16.51 -5.52
N VAL A 111 -7.66 15.97 -6.74
CA VAL A 111 -6.61 15.94 -7.76
C VAL A 111 -7.16 16.53 -9.04
N ASP A 112 -6.47 17.50 -9.60
CA ASP A 112 -6.85 18.22 -10.85
C ASP A 112 -8.30 18.74 -10.82
N GLY A 113 -8.74 19.24 -9.66
CA GLY A 113 -10.08 19.77 -9.47
C GLY A 113 -11.20 18.73 -9.35
N LYS A 114 -10.84 17.46 -9.32
CA LYS A 114 -11.77 16.35 -9.06
C LYS A 114 -11.55 15.85 -7.64
N THR A 115 -12.62 15.78 -6.86
CA THR A 115 -12.58 15.28 -5.49
C THR A 115 -13.06 13.83 -5.45
N LEU A 116 -12.23 12.95 -4.94
CA LEU A 116 -12.63 11.56 -4.69
C LEU A 116 -13.63 11.53 -3.53
N ARG A 117 -14.70 10.74 -3.70
CA ARG A 117 -15.67 10.50 -2.64
C ARG A 117 -15.05 9.52 -1.64
N VAL A 118 -14.87 9.98 -0.41
CA VAL A 118 -14.36 9.17 0.70
C VAL A 118 -15.35 9.27 1.85
N GLU A 119 -16.43 8.50 1.76
CA GLU A 119 -17.51 8.46 2.72
C GLU A 119 -17.50 7.19 3.58
N GLU A 120 -16.83 6.15 3.07
CA GLU A 120 -16.77 4.83 3.69
C GLU A 120 -15.31 4.40 3.92
N ASP A 121 -15.10 3.55 4.91
CA ASP A 121 -13.79 3.03 5.29
C ASP A 121 -13.06 2.35 4.13
N MET A 122 -13.80 1.58 3.32
CA MET A 122 -13.21 0.88 2.18
C MET A 122 -12.66 1.85 1.12
N GLN A 123 -13.31 2.98 0.90
CA GLN A 123 -12.83 4.00 -0.04
C GLN A 123 -11.51 4.61 0.45
N LEU A 124 -11.42 4.92 1.75
CA LEU A 124 -10.19 5.42 2.34
C LEU A 124 -9.06 4.39 2.27
N ILE A 125 -9.35 3.15 2.63
CA ILE A 125 -8.38 2.05 2.60
C ILE A 125 -7.86 1.84 1.19
N HIS A 126 -8.74 1.82 0.18
CA HIS A 126 -8.32 1.71 -1.22
C HIS A 126 -7.49 2.91 -1.67
N TYR A 127 -7.84 4.11 -1.24
CA TYR A 127 -7.01 5.29 -1.51
C TYR A 127 -5.60 5.11 -0.93
N HIS A 128 -5.49 4.70 0.35
CA HIS A 128 -4.20 4.52 1.02
C HIS A 128 -3.30 3.48 0.34
N ILE A 129 -3.84 2.29 0.03
CA ILE A 129 -3.03 1.22 -0.58
C ILE A 129 -2.60 1.56 -2.00
N ASN A 130 -3.44 2.30 -2.75
CA ASN A 130 -3.05 2.80 -4.07
C ASN A 130 -1.98 3.89 -3.97
N MET A 131 -2.13 4.85 -3.04
CA MET A 131 -1.11 5.88 -2.79
C MET A 131 0.23 5.24 -2.41
N ALA A 132 0.23 4.27 -1.50
CA ALA A 132 1.44 3.56 -1.11
C ALA A 132 2.12 2.88 -2.31
N ALA A 133 1.37 2.16 -3.13
CA ALA A 133 1.92 1.49 -4.32
C ALA A 133 2.49 2.50 -5.33
N MET A 134 1.78 3.61 -5.59
CA MET A 134 2.23 4.63 -6.55
C MET A 134 3.46 5.38 -6.06
N LEU A 135 3.56 5.68 -4.76
CA LEU A 135 4.74 6.32 -4.18
C LEU A 135 5.97 5.40 -4.31
N GLN A 136 5.84 4.12 -3.97
CA GLN A 136 6.95 3.17 -4.13
C GLN A 136 7.37 2.98 -5.60
N LEU A 137 6.43 2.98 -6.53
CA LEU A 137 6.75 2.99 -7.95
C LEU A 137 7.44 4.29 -8.36
N GLY A 138 7.05 5.42 -7.79
CA GLY A 138 7.69 6.71 -7.99
C GLY A 138 9.17 6.67 -7.63
N GLU A 139 9.51 6.15 -6.44
CA GLU A 139 10.90 5.95 -5.99
C GLU A 139 11.70 5.07 -6.97
N TRP A 140 11.08 4.00 -7.46
CA TRP A 140 11.73 3.17 -8.49
C TRP A 140 11.94 3.91 -9.80
N PHE A 141 10.99 4.74 -10.23
CA PHE A 141 11.14 5.55 -11.45
C PHE A 141 12.23 6.61 -11.28
N ASP A 142 12.39 7.18 -10.09
CA ASP A 142 13.48 8.10 -9.80
C ASP A 142 14.84 7.38 -9.85
N TYR A 143 14.93 6.20 -9.26
CA TYR A 143 16.11 5.34 -9.44
C TYR A 143 16.43 5.06 -10.92
N MET A 144 15.41 4.78 -11.73
CA MET A 144 15.60 4.55 -13.18
C MET A 144 16.07 5.81 -13.90
N ARG A 145 15.64 7.00 -13.50
CA ARG A 145 16.12 8.29 -14.03
C ARG A 145 17.57 8.54 -13.66
N GLU A 146 17.93 8.28 -12.43
CA GLU A 146 19.30 8.43 -11.92
C GLU A 146 20.30 7.48 -12.61
N ASN A 147 19.80 6.37 -13.17
CA ASN A 147 20.59 5.37 -13.89
C ASN A 147 20.41 5.42 -15.42
N ASP A 148 19.84 6.50 -15.96
CA ASP A 148 19.70 6.78 -17.40
C ASP A 148 18.91 5.69 -18.18
N VAL A 149 18.02 4.94 -17.50
CA VAL A 149 17.22 3.89 -18.15
C VAL A 149 15.73 4.24 -18.28
N TYR A 150 15.26 5.26 -17.58
CA TYR A 150 13.83 5.63 -17.59
C TYR A 150 13.35 6.02 -19.00
N ASP A 151 14.07 6.89 -19.68
CA ASP A 151 13.67 7.42 -21.00
C ASP A 151 13.69 6.35 -22.11
N ASN A 152 14.44 5.26 -21.90
CA ASN A 152 14.51 4.12 -22.79
C ASN A 152 13.52 2.99 -22.41
N THR A 153 12.67 3.22 -21.39
CA THR A 153 11.76 2.21 -20.87
C THR A 153 10.31 2.58 -21.19
N ARG A 154 9.55 1.63 -21.73
CA ARG A 154 8.09 1.75 -21.78
C ARG A 154 7.49 1.10 -20.56
N ILE A 155 6.82 1.90 -19.73
CA ILE A 155 6.14 1.44 -18.53
C ILE A 155 4.65 1.34 -18.83
N ILE A 156 4.03 0.20 -18.50
CA ILE A 156 2.60 -0.05 -18.65
C ILE A 156 2.11 -0.57 -17.30
N ILE A 157 1.24 0.19 -16.65
CA ILE A 157 0.61 -0.19 -15.38
C ILE A 157 -0.86 -0.44 -15.66
N VAL A 158 -1.33 -1.64 -15.31
CA VAL A 158 -2.72 -2.05 -15.52
C VAL A 158 -3.24 -2.76 -14.29
N SER A 159 -4.55 -2.63 -14.06
CA SER A 159 -5.28 -3.46 -13.11
C SER A 159 -5.99 -4.58 -13.86
N ASP A 160 -6.10 -5.75 -13.25
CA ASP A 160 -6.90 -6.87 -13.78
C ASP A 160 -8.40 -6.59 -13.66
N HIS A 161 -8.81 -5.83 -12.63
CA HIS A 161 -10.17 -5.32 -12.44
C HIS A 161 -10.15 -4.09 -11.53
N GLY A 162 -11.26 -3.42 -11.43
CA GLY A 162 -11.51 -2.37 -10.45
C GLY A 162 -12.31 -2.89 -9.25
N THR A 163 -12.52 -2.02 -8.27
CA THR A 163 -13.49 -2.24 -7.20
C THR A 163 -14.55 -1.14 -7.22
N ASP A 164 -15.77 -1.46 -6.80
CA ASP A 164 -16.83 -0.45 -6.70
C ASP A 164 -16.60 0.41 -5.45
N THR A 165 -16.09 1.60 -5.68
CA THR A 165 -15.86 2.61 -4.64
C THR A 165 -16.89 3.74 -4.69
N TYR A 166 -18.00 3.54 -5.44
CA TYR A 166 -19.08 4.52 -5.59
C TYR A 166 -18.62 5.91 -6.08
N GLN A 167 -17.58 5.93 -6.91
CA GLN A 167 -17.05 7.16 -7.53
C GLN A 167 -17.78 7.52 -8.83
N ARG A 168 -19.07 7.25 -8.92
CA ARG A 168 -19.87 7.59 -10.10
C ARG A 168 -20.23 9.06 -10.05
N ASP A 169 -20.02 9.76 -11.17
CA ASP A 169 -20.60 11.08 -11.38
C ASP A 169 -22.12 10.87 -11.57
N ASP A 170 -22.94 11.51 -10.75
CA ASP A 170 -24.40 11.55 -10.90
C ASP A 170 -24.77 12.50 -12.06
#